data_9fa172ebcfd61c24b2ebb6c872eba143
#
_entry.id   9fa172ebcfd61c24b2ebb6c872eba143
#
_cell.length_a   1.000
_cell.length_b   1.000
_cell.length_c   1.000
_cell.angle_alpha   90.00
_cell.angle_beta   90.00
_cell.angle_gamma   90.00
#
_symmetry.space_group_name_H-M   'P 1'
#
loop_
_entity.id
_entity.type
_entity.pdbx_description
1 polymer ?
#
loop_
_entity_poly.entity_id
_entity_poly.type
_entity_poly.pdbx_seq_one_letter_code
_entity_poly.pdbx_strand_id
1 'polypeptide(L)'
;MALYETSEEVREAIIGAFDQQTGRGDFLRKMLLVGAGVAAGSAVLAQGAVPALAAQMEPGRTRAGIPHSDFQILNYALTLEHLEATFYRTARRPSNPQIARYIDVVAAHEKTHVDALTAVIENAGGTAVREAKYKFPSFSLPFAIVLENTGVHAYLGAAPLVKSSALLLTAASIVTVEARHAAAWMTLNKQNPTLGAFDTGLSMAAVVTAVTPLFAK
;
A
#
# COMPACT_ATOMS: atom_id res chain seq x y z
N MET A 1 32.28 -1.09 -2.10
CA MET A 1 31.95 0.34 -1.92
C MET A 1 30.85 0.81 -2.91
N ALA A 2 30.00 -0.10 -3.40
CA ALA A 2 28.98 0.23 -4.42
C ALA A 2 27.52 -0.07 -4.00
N LEU A 3 27.24 -0.27 -2.69
CA LEU A 3 25.90 -0.62 -2.20
C LEU A 3 25.20 0.50 -1.43
N TYR A 4 25.84 1.66 -1.29
CA TYR A 4 25.27 2.81 -0.57
C TYR A 4 24.62 3.86 -1.49
N GLU A 5 24.96 3.87 -2.77
CA GLU A 5 24.40 4.81 -3.76
C GLU A 5 22.95 4.51 -4.10
N THR A 6 22.53 3.24 -4.04
CA THR A 6 21.17 2.84 -4.40
C THR A 6 20.07 3.31 -3.44
N SER A 7 20.37 3.57 -2.17
CA SER A 7 19.38 4.05 -1.19
C SER A 7 19.12 5.55 -1.32
N GLU A 8 20.13 6.31 -1.70
CA GLU A 8 20.02 7.76 -1.93
C GLU A 8 19.35 8.04 -3.28
N GLU A 9 19.69 7.28 -4.34
CA GLU A 9 19.04 7.38 -5.65
C GLU A 9 17.55 7.00 -5.60
N VAL A 10 17.18 5.95 -4.84
CA VAL A 10 15.77 5.59 -4.63
C VAL A 10 15.07 6.67 -3.81
N ARG A 11 15.72 7.22 -2.79
CA ARG A 11 15.21 8.33 -2.00
C ARG A 11 15.04 9.60 -2.84
N GLU A 12 16.03 9.97 -3.64
CA GLU A 12 15.97 11.13 -4.54
C GLU A 12 14.96 10.93 -5.68
N ALA A 13 14.84 9.72 -6.24
CA ALA A 13 13.80 9.41 -7.22
C ALA A 13 12.39 9.51 -6.62
N ILE A 14 12.21 9.06 -5.38
CA ILE A 14 10.95 9.20 -4.64
C ILE A 14 10.71 10.68 -4.29
N ILE A 15 11.72 11.40 -3.80
CA ILE A 15 11.61 12.83 -3.46
C ILE A 15 11.40 13.68 -4.72
N GLY A 16 12.10 13.40 -5.81
CA GLY A 16 11.91 14.10 -7.08
C GLY A 16 10.55 13.87 -7.73
N ALA A 17 9.93 12.71 -7.48
CA ALA A 17 8.56 12.42 -7.90
C ALA A 17 7.50 13.19 -7.08
N PHE A 18 7.85 13.69 -5.88
CA PHE A 18 6.95 14.50 -5.03
C PHE A 18 6.65 15.90 -5.58
N ASP A 19 7.45 16.43 -6.47
CA ASP A 19 7.33 17.82 -6.96
C ASP A 19 6.38 17.98 -8.15
N GLN A 20 5.84 16.86 -8.70
CA GLN A 20 4.85 16.92 -9.78
C GLN A 20 3.42 16.84 -9.24
N GLN A 21 2.76 17.98 -9.21
CA GLN A 21 1.41 18.24 -8.73
C GLN A 21 0.35 17.34 -9.37
N THR A 22 -0.36 16.56 -8.53
CA THR A 22 -1.73 16.13 -8.81
C THR A 22 -2.70 17.02 -8.00
N GLY A 23 -3.74 17.51 -8.66
CA GLY A 23 -4.64 18.54 -8.12
C GLY A 23 -5.33 18.15 -6.81
N ARG A 24 -4.88 18.74 -5.70
CA ARG A 24 -5.38 18.55 -4.32
C ARG A 24 -6.89 18.78 -4.18
N GLY A 25 -7.47 19.66 -5.01
CA GLY A 25 -8.88 20.01 -4.94
C GLY A 25 -9.82 18.92 -5.45
N ASP A 26 -9.42 18.15 -6.43
CA ASP A 26 -10.27 17.13 -7.07
C ASP A 26 -10.35 15.85 -6.21
N PHE A 27 -9.27 15.50 -5.51
CA PHE A 27 -9.23 14.40 -4.55
C PHE A 27 -10.17 14.65 -3.35
N LEU A 28 -10.04 15.82 -2.71
CA LEU A 28 -10.90 16.17 -1.57
C LEU A 28 -12.39 16.24 -1.97
N ARG A 29 -12.70 16.72 -3.17
CA ARG A 29 -14.06 16.78 -3.69
C ARG A 29 -14.63 15.36 -3.92
N LYS A 30 -13.84 14.42 -4.44
CA LYS A 30 -14.25 13.02 -4.64
C LYS A 30 -14.40 12.27 -3.32
N MET A 31 -13.51 12.49 -2.35
CA MET A 31 -13.63 11.93 -1.01
C MET A 31 -14.88 12.42 -0.25
N LEU A 32 -15.24 13.71 -0.39
CA LEU A 32 -16.46 14.27 0.18
C LEU A 32 -17.74 13.66 -0.42
N LEU A 33 -17.73 13.38 -1.72
CA LEU A 33 -18.87 12.76 -2.41
C LEU A 33 -19.04 11.27 -2.03
N VAL A 34 -17.95 10.56 -1.76
CA VAL A 34 -17.98 9.17 -1.26
C VAL A 34 -18.38 9.13 0.21
N GLY A 35 -17.92 10.09 1.03
CA GLY A 35 -18.27 10.18 2.46
C GLY A 35 -19.76 10.46 2.72
N ALA A 36 -20.46 11.14 1.81
CA ALA A 36 -21.89 11.41 1.94
C ALA A 36 -22.77 10.14 1.74
N GLY A 37 -22.26 9.09 1.12
CA GLY A 37 -22.98 7.83 0.89
C GLY A 37 -22.83 6.78 2.02
N VAL A 38 -21.96 6.99 3.00
CA VAL A 38 -21.61 6.00 4.05
C VAL A 38 -22.26 6.30 5.41
N ALA A 39 -23.21 7.23 5.48
CA ALA A 39 -23.88 7.58 6.75
C ALA A 39 -24.84 6.51 7.33
N ALA A 40 -24.87 5.29 6.79
CA ALA A 40 -25.71 4.20 7.30
C ALA A 40 -24.91 2.90 7.49
N GLY A 41 -23.98 2.84 8.44
CA GLY A 41 -23.25 1.62 8.72
C GLY A 41 -22.12 1.74 9.74
N SER A 42 -22.39 2.38 10.88
CA SER A 42 -21.49 2.30 12.04
C SER A 42 -21.66 0.94 12.72
N ALA A 43 -20.92 -0.07 12.25
CA ALA A 43 -20.81 -1.34 12.96
C ALA A 43 -19.39 -1.89 12.87
N VAL A 44 -18.65 -1.68 13.96
CA VAL A 44 -17.62 -2.57 14.52
C VAL A 44 -16.44 -2.94 13.59
N LEU A 45 -15.39 -2.16 13.67
CA LEU A 45 -14.03 -2.61 13.32
C LEU A 45 -13.45 -3.42 14.50
N ALA A 46 -13.89 -4.66 14.66
CA ALA A 46 -13.19 -5.64 15.47
C ALA A 46 -12.05 -6.26 14.64
N GLN A 47 -10.93 -6.52 15.30
CA GLN A 47 -9.78 -7.24 14.77
C GLN A 47 -10.26 -8.49 14.02
N GLY A 48 -10.04 -8.57 12.71
CA GLY A 48 -10.47 -9.68 11.87
C GLY A 48 -11.39 -9.32 10.70
N ALA A 49 -11.62 -8.04 10.42
CA ALA A 49 -12.60 -7.59 9.43
C ALA A 49 -12.20 -7.81 7.95
N VAL A 50 -10.96 -8.13 7.64
CA VAL A 50 -10.53 -8.35 6.25
C VAL A 50 -11.14 -9.60 5.63
N PRO A 51 -11.22 -10.75 6.34
CA PRO A 51 -12.01 -11.90 5.86
C PRO A 51 -13.51 -11.61 5.73
N ALA A 52 -14.07 -10.77 6.60
CA ALA A 52 -15.48 -10.40 6.55
C ALA A 52 -15.80 -9.45 5.39
N LEU A 53 -14.86 -8.59 4.98
CA LEU A 53 -15.02 -7.73 3.82
C LEU A 53 -14.96 -8.54 2.51
N ALA A 54 -14.05 -9.50 2.42
CA ALA A 54 -14.01 -10.46 1.31
C ALA A 54 -15.24 -11.39 1.29
N ALA A 55 -15.79 -11.75 2.46
CA ALA A 55 -16.98 -12.58 2.59
C ALA A 55 -18.31 -11.83 2.32
N GLN A 56 -18.33 -10.51 2.43
CA GLN A 56 -19.49 -9.69 2.03
C GLN A 56 -19.59 -9.53 0.51
N MET A 57 -18.59 -9.96 -0.23
CA MET A 57 -18.66 -10.15 -1.67
C MET A 57 -19.28 -11.54 -1.92
N GLU A 58 -20.61 -11.64 -1.83
CA GLU A 58 -21.38 -12.89 -2.07
C GLU A 58 -20.88 -13.61 -3.34
N PRO A 59 -20.56 -14.92 -3.26
CA PRO A 59 -20.18 -15.71 -4.43
C PRO A 59 -21.39 -15.84 -5.38
N GLY A 60 -21.52 -14.99 -6.32
CA GLY A 60 -22.64 -14.99 -7.29
C GLY A 60 -23.02 -13.61 -7.79
N ARG A 61 -22.66 -12.55 -7.09
CA ARG A 61 -22.96 -11.17 -7.50
C ARG A 61 -21.83 -10.46 -8.25
N THR A 62 -20.64 -11.02 -8.27
CA THR A 62 -19.42 -10.29 -8.67
C THR A 62 -19.00 -10.50 -10.13
N ARG A 63 -19.63 -11.38 -10.88
CA ARG A 63 -19.31 -11.55 -12.31
C ARG A 63 -19.74 -10.38 -13.20
N ALA A 64 -20.48 -9.42 -12.68
CA ALA A 64 -21.01 -8.29 -13.44
C ALA A 64 -20.71 -6.99 -12.73
N GLY A 65 -19.44 -6.53 -12.68
CA GLY A 65 -19.32 -5.20 -12.17
C GLY A 65 -17.97 -4.58 -11.82
N ILE A 66 -16.87 -5.31 -11.79
CA ILE A 66 -15.58 -4.64 -11.64
C ILE A 66 -15.12 -4.15 -13.01
N PRO A 67 -14.95 -2.84 -13.24
CA PRO A 67 -14.41 -2.32 -14.49
C PRO A 67 -13.03 -2.89 -14.78
N HIS A 68 -12.71 -3.14 -16.05
CA HIS A 68 -11.39 -3.68 -16.42
C HIS A 68 -10.23 -2.80 -15.92
N SER A 69 -10.42 -1.50 -15.89
CA SER A 69 -9.46 -0.55 -15.30
C SER A 69 -9.18 -0.81 -13.82
N ASP A 70 -10.18 -1.24 -13.05
CA ASP A 70 -10.02 -1.48 -11.61
C ASP A 70 -9.19 -2.75 -11.36
N PHE A 71 -9.25 -3.78 -12.23
CA PHE A 71 -8.35 -4.93 -12.15
C PHE A 71 -6.88 -4.54 -12.36
N GLN A 72 -6.61 -3.56 -13.23
CA GLN A 72 -5.25 -3.05 -13.43
C GLN A 72 -4.75 -2.35 -12.16
N ILE A 73 -5.60 -1.56 -11.51
CA ILE A 73 -5.28 -0.86 -10.27
C ILE A 73 -5.08 -1.85 -9.12
N LEU A 74 -5.95 -2.86 -9.00
CA LEU A 74 -5.80 -3.91 -7.99
C LEU A 74 -4.51 -4.71 -8.16
N ASN A 75 -4.16 -5.08 -9.39
CA ASN A 75 -2.92 -5.79 -9.68
C ASN A 75 -1.68 -4.91 -9.46
N TYR A 76 -1.78 -3.61 -9.72
CA TYR A 76 -0.75 -2.66 -9.36
C TYR A 76 -0.56 -2.62 -7.84
N ALA A 77 -1.63 -2.46 -7.07
CA ALA A 77 -1.57 -2.49 -5.61
C ALA A 77 -0.99 -3.84 -5.12
N LEU A 78 -1.51 -4.98 -5.60
CA LEU A 78 -1.03 -6.31 -5.23
C LEU A 78 0.47 -6.52 -5.56
N THR A 79 0.99 -5.88 -6.61
CA THR A 79 2.43 -5.92 -6.91
C THR A 79 3.25 -5.24 -5.82
N LEU A 80 2.77 -4.13 -5.27
CA LEU A 80 3.43 -3.42 -4.19
C LEU A 80 3.32 -4.19 -2.87
N GLU A 81 2.16 -4.75 -2.55
CA GLU A 81 2.00 -5.60 -1.37
C GLU A 81 2.92 -6.83 -1.41
N HIS A 82 3.06 -7.48 -2.56
CA HIS A 82 4.03 -8.57 -2.73
C HIS A 82 5.47 -8.13 -2.47
N LEU A 83 5.82 -6.93 -2.91
CA LEU A 83 7.15 -6.36 -2.69
C LEU A 83 7.37 -6.11 -1.20
N GLU A 84 6.43 -5.50 -0.48
CA GLU A 84 6.51 -5.20 0.95
C GLU A 84 6.48 -6.48 1.80
N ALA A 85 5.55 -7.39 1.51
CA ALA A 85 5.50 -8.70 2.16
C ALA A 85 6.81 -9.47 2.03
N THR A 86 7.43 -9.46 0.85
CA THR A 86 8.71 -10.14 0.62
C THR A 86 9.85 -9.42 1.34
N PHE A 87 9.89 -8.09 1.32
CA PHE A 87 10.89 -7.32 2.07
C PHE A 87 10.87 -7.68 3.55
N TYR A 88 9.72 -7.59 4.22
CA TYR A 88 9.63 -7.87 5.66
C TYR A 88 9.81 -9.36 6.00
N ARG A 89 9.32 -10.26 5.16
CA ARG A 89 9.53 -11.71 5.34
C ARG A 89 10.99 -12.10 5.27
N THR A 90 11.76 -11.50 4.37
CA THR A 90 13.19 -11.82 4.15
C THR A 90 14.13 -10.93 4.96
N ALA A 91 13.63 -9.89 5.62
CA ALA A 91 14.43 -8.99 6.44
C ALA A 91 15.18 -9.73 7.54
N ARG A 92 16.50 -9.52 7.61
CA ARG A 92 17.29 -9.99 8.75
C ARG A 92 16.88 -9.23 10.01
N ARG A 93 16.50 -9.93 11.05
CA ARG A 93 16.07 -9.34 12.31
C ARG A 93 17.25 -8.63 12.99
N PRO A 94 17.12 -7.33 13.33
CA PRO A 94 18.15 -6.61 14.08
C PRO A 94 18.20 -7.08 15.53
N SER A 95 19.29 -6.74 16.24
CA SER A 95 19.45 -7.05 17.66
C SER A 95 18.47 -6.29 18.59
N ASN A 96 17.91 -5.19 18.13
CA ASN A 96 16.88 -4.46 18.88
C ASN A 96 15.57 -5.30 18.88
N PRO A 97 15.10 -5.79 20.05
CA PRO A 97 13.94 -6.69 20.10
C PRO A 97 12.61 -5.99 19.74
N GLN A 98 12.51 -4.69 19.96
CA GLN A 98 11.32 -3.91 19.59
C GLN A 98 11.19 -3.82 18.07
N ILE A 99 12.29 -3.50 17.38
CA ILE A 99 12.32 -3.43 15.92
C ILE A 99 12.08 -4.82 15.33
N ALA A 100 12.74 -5.86 15.86
CA ALA A 100 12.55 -7.23 15.39
C ALA A 100 11.09 -7.69 15.49
N ARG A 101 10.44 -7.45 16.64
CA ARG A 101 9.01 -7.74 16.84
C ARG A 101 8.13 -6.96 15.86
N TYR A 102 8.45 -5.69 15.61
CA TYR A 102 7.62 -4.87 14.73
C TYR A 102 7.76 -5.32 13.26
N ILE A 103 8.94 -5.77 12.82
CA ILE A 103 9.09 -6.43 11.51
C ILE A 103 8.14 -7.63 11.38
N ASP A 104 8.00 -8.45 12.43
CA ASP A 104 7.10 -9.61 12.39
C ASP A 104 5.63 -9.20 12.30
N VAL A 105 5.25 -8.13 12.99
CA VAL A 105 3.88 -7.57 12.92
C VAL A 105 3.59 -7.06 11.51
N VAL A 106 4.48 -6.24 10.95
CA VAL A 106 4.29 -5.68 9.60
C VAL A 106 4.27 -6.81 8.58
N ALA A 107 5.20 -7.76 8.64
CA ALA A 107 5.21 -8.92 7.74
C ALA A 107 3.87 -9.71 7.73
N ALA A 108 3.21 -9.82 8.89
CA ALA A 108 1.90 -10.47 8.99
C ALA A 108 0.78 -9.61 8.37
N HIS A 109 0.85 -8.27 8.52
CA HIS A 109 -0.09 -7.36 7.91
C HIS A 109 0.02 -7.38 6.38
N GLU A 110 1.26 -7.26 5.84
CA GLU A 110 1.49 -7.28 4.39
C GLU A 110 1.03 -8.61 3.76
N LYS A 111 1.30 -9.73 4.44
CA LYS A 111 0.74 -11.01 3.98
C LYS A 111 -0.79 -10.98 3.91
N THR A 112 -1.44 -10.36 4.89
CA THR A 112 -2.90 -10.25 4.93
C THR A 112 -3.42 -9.33 3.82
N HIS A 113 -2.71 -8.26 3.50
CA HIS A 113 -3.03 -7.37 2.37
C HIS A 113 -2.93 -8.13 1.04
N VAL A 114 -1.84 -8.89 0.83
CA VAL A 114 -1.67 -9.76 -0.35
C VAL A 114 -2.82 -10.74 -0.47
N ASP A 115 -3.16 -11.46 0.61
CA ASP A 115 -4.23 -12.46 0.60
C ASP A 115 -5.59 -11.80 0.27
N ALA A 116 -5.86 -10.62 0.84
CA ALA A 116 -7.09 -9.88 0.62
C ALA A 116 -7.25 -9.39 -0.83
N LEU A 117 -6.21 -8.75 -1.38
CA LEU A 117 -6.25 -8.26 -2.77
C LEU A 117 -6.33 -9.42 -3.76
N THR A 118 -5.59 -10.50 -3.53
CA THR A 118 -5.68 -11.72 -4.33
C THR A 118 -7.11 -12.25 -4.35
N ALA A 119 -7.73 -12.41 -3.18
CA ALA A 119 -9.10 -12.90 -3.07
C ALA A 119 -10.11 -11.97 -3.78
N VAL A 120 -9.95 -10.65 -3.64
CA VAL A 120 -10.82 -9.66 -4.31
C VAL A 120 -10.73 -9.81 -5.83
N ILE A 121 -9.52 -9.92 -6.38
CA ILE A 121 -9.30 -10.05 -7.83
C ILE A 121 -9.89 -11.36 -8.34
N GLU A 122 -9.59 -12.48 -7.67
CA GLU A 122 -10.01 -13.82 -8.12
C GLU A 122 -11.52 -14.03 -7.97
N ASN A 123 -12.13 -13.60 -6.86
CA ASN A 123 -13.58 -13.68 -6.65
C ASN A 123 -14.35 -12.84 -7.69
N ALA A 124 -13.75 -11.76 -8.17
CA ALA A 124 -14.33 -10.96 -9.23
C ALA A 124 -14.11 -11.54 -10.65
N GLY A 125 -13.41 -12.67 -10.76
CA GLY A 125 -13.12 -13.35 -12.03
C GLY A 125 -11.90 -12.80 -12.76
N GLY A 126 -11.07 -11.98 -12.08
CA GLY A 126 -9.79 -11.51 -12.59
C GLY A 126 -8.65 -12.50 -12.34
N THR A 127 -7.48 -12.18 -12.85
CA THR A 127 -6.24 -12.93 -12.61
C THR A 127 -5.33 -12.09 -11.75
N ALA A 128 -5.03 -12.56 -10.54
CA ALA A 128 -4.10 -11.93 -9.63
C ALA A 128 -2.66 -12.08 -10.13
N VAL A 129 -1.89 -11.00 -10.06
CA VAL A 129 -0.44 -11.06 -10.34
C VAL A 129 0.24 -11.92 -9.29
N ARG A 130 1.27 -12.65 -9.72
CA ARG A 130 2.09 -13.47 -8.83
C ARG A 130 3.23 -12.65 -8.24
N GLU A 131 3.70 -13.09 -7.07
CA GLU A 131 4.92 -12.56 -6.46
C GLU A 131 6.09 -12.60 -7.46
N ALA A 132 6.75 -11.46 -7.65
CA ALA A 132 7.94 -11.37 -8.47
C ALA A 132 9.19 -11.79 -7.67
N LYS A 133 10.35 -11.81 -8.34
CA LYS A 133 11.63 -11.92 -7.65
C LYS A 133 12.12 -10.52 -7.31
N TYR A 134 12.57 -10.33 -6.08
CA TYR A 134 13.04 -9.04 -5.60
C TYR A 134 14.48 -9.11 -5.11
N LYS A 135 15.13 -7.96 -5.12
CA LYS A 135 16.47 -7.75 -4.59
C LYS A 135 16.42 -6.51 -3.68
N PHE A 136 16.58 -6.71 -2.38
CA PHE A 136 16.51 -5.65 -1.40
C PHE A 136 17.87 -5.32 -0.80
N PRO A 137 18.10 -4.07 -0.37
CA PRO A 137 19.18 -3.77 0.57
C PRO A 137 18.90 -4.48 1.91
N SER A 138 19.92 -4.55 2.77
CA SER A 138 19.70 -5.00 4.15
C SER A 138 18.64 -4.13 4.83
N PHE A 139 17.83 -4.73 5.71
CA PHE A 139 16.84 -3.99 6.48
C PHE A 139 17.47 -2.78 7.19
N SER A 140 16.85 -1.63 7.02
CA SER A 140 17.15 -0.42 7.78
C SER A 140 15.86 0.37 7.99
N LEU A 141 15.78 1.13 9.10
CA LEU A 141 14.62 1.97 9.39
C LEU A 141 14.35 3.00 8.28
N PRO A 142 15.37 3.72 7.75
CA PRO A 142 15.14 4.66 6.65
C PRO A 142 14.53 3.99 5.41
N PHE A 143 14.99 2.79 5.04
CA PHE A 143 14.45 2.09 3.89
C PHE A 143 13.01 1.61 4.13
N ALA A 144 12.71 1.09 5.32
CA ALA A 144 11.34 0.70 5.69
C ALA A 144 10.39 1.92 5.65
N ILE A 145 10.81 3.08 6.17
CA ILE A 145 10.02 4.32 6.10
C ILE A 145 9.73 4.73 4.65
N VAL A 146 10.73 4.65 3.78
CA VAL A 146 10.56 4.98 2.36
C VAL A 146 9.58 4.01 1.70
N LEU A 147 9.69 2.72 1.99
CA LEU A 147 8.85 1.69 1.39
C LEU A 147 7.38 1.90 1.77
N GLU A 148 7.08 2.01 3.06
CA GLU A 148 5.71 2.24 3.55
C GLU A 148 5.10 3.55 3.05
N ASN A 149 5.86 4.65 3.05
CA ASN A 149 5.37 5.91 2.47
C ASN A 149 5.11 5.76 0.97
N THR A 150 5.88 4.95 0.26
CA THR A 150 5.62 4.65 -1.16
C THR A 150 4.27 3.94 -1.31
N GLY A 151 3.94 2.99 -0.44
CA GLY A 151 2.63 2.35 -0.37
C GLY A 151 1.52 3.37 -0.12
N VAL A 152 1.64 4.22 0.90
CA VAL A 152 0.67 5.31 1.17
C VAL A 152 0.43 6.18 -0.06
N HIS A 153 1.51 6.66 -0.69
CA HIS A 153 1.42 7.53 -1.87
C HIS A 153 0.86 6.81 -3.10
N ALA A 154 1.13 5.51 -3.23
CA ALA A 154 0.60 4.68 -4.31
C ALA A 154 -0.92 4.52 -4.20
N TYR A 155 -1.43 4.17 -3.02
CA TYR A 155 -2.87 4.06 -2.76
C TYR A 155 -3.59 5.39 -2.97
N LEU A 156 -3.05 6.49 -2.43
CA LEU A 156 -3.64 7.81 -2.58
C LEU A 156 -3.65 8.27 -4.05
N GLY A 157 -2.59 7.97 -4.81
CA GLY A 157 -2.53 8.32 -6.23
C GLY A 157 -3.46 7.49 -7.12
N ALA A 158 -3.69 6.24 -6.75
CA ALA A 158 -4.58 5.33 -7.47
C ALA A 158 -6.08 5.55 -7.12
N ALA A 159 -6.39 5.99 -5.90
CA ALA A 159 -7.75 6.14 -5.40
C ALA A 159 -8.70 6.91 -6.35
N PRO A 160 -8.31 8.06 -6.95
CA PRO A 160 -9.18 8.78 -7.89
C PRO A 160 -9.50 8.02 -9.17
N LEU A 161 -8.76 6.97 -9.50
CA LEU A 161 -8.90 6.17 -10.71
C LEU A 161 -9.84 4.97 -10.50
N VAL A 162 -10.06 4.56 -9.23
CA VAL A 162 -10.93 3.44 -8.87
C VAL A 162 -12.38 3.84 -9.10
N LYS A 163 -13.11 3.01 -9.84
CA LYS A 163 -14.52 3.24 -10.18
C LYS A 163 -15.48 2.57 -9.19
N SER A 164 -15.10 1.43 -8.66
CA SER A 164 -15.90 0.69 -7.67
C SER A 164 -15.72 1.28 -6.27
N SER A 165 -16.82 1.74 -5.66
CA SER A 165 -16.80 2.26 -4.28
C SER A 165 -16.41 1.19 -3.25
N ALA A 166 -16.77 -0.08 -3.49
CA ALA A 166 -16.39 -1.19 -2.62
C ALA A 166 -14.87 -1.40 -2.64
N LEU A 167 -14.23 -1.32 -3.82
CA LEU A 167 -12.78 -1.41 -3.95
C LEU A 167 -12.08 -0.21 -3.34
N LEU A 168 -12.66 0.99 -3.49
CA LEU A 168 -12.12 2.19 -2.85
C LEU A 168 -12.13 2.06 -1.33
N LEU A 169 -13.17 1.46 -0.74
CA LEU A 169 -13.21 1.19 0.70
C LEU A 169 -12.14 0.18 1.12
N THR A 170 -11.92 -0.87 0.33
CA THR A 170 -10.85 -1.84 0.57
C THR A 170 -9.48 -1.16 0.54
N ALA A 171 -9.20 -0.36 -0.49
CA ALA A 171 -7.97 0.40 -0.60
C ALA A 171 -7.79 1.39 0.57
N ALA A 172 -8.86 2.07 0.99
CA ALA A 172 -8.83 2.97 2.13
C ALA A 172 -8.52 2.24 3.45
N SER A 173 -9.00 1.01 3.63
CA SER A 173 -8.69 0.20 4.82
C SER A 173 -7.23 -0.22 4.86
N ILE A 174 -6.59 -0.50 3.72
CA ILE A 174 -5.17 -0.84 3.63
C ILE A 174 -4.32 0.42 3.86
N VAL A 175 -4.53 1.50 3.12
CA VAL A 175 -3.69 2.71 3.21
C VAL A 175 -3.63 3.30 4.62
N THR A 176 -4.67 3.14 5.44
CA THR A 176 -4.62 3.56 6.84
C THR A 176 -3.72 2.67 7.70
N VAL A 177 -3.47 1.43 7.31
CA VAL A 177 -2.49 0.53 7.95
C VAL A 177 -1.10 0.92 7.51
N GLU A 178 -0.87 1.13 6.21
CA GLU A 178 0.41 1.61 5.65
C GLU A 178 0.89 2.89 6.34
N ALA A 179 0.00 3.88 6.49
CA ALA A 179 0.33 5.11 7.21
C ALA A 179 0.73 4.86 8.68
N ARG A 180 0.14 3.86 9.34
CA ARG A 180 0.54 3.47 10.70
C ARG A 180 1.89 2.75 10.73
N HIS A 181 2.19 1.91 9.73
CA HIS A 181 3.50 1.29 9.59
C HIS A 181 4.57 2.36 9.41
N ALA A 182 4.39 3.28 8.46
CA ALA A 182 5.30 4.39 8.21
C ALA A 182 5.53 5.23 9.49
N ALA A 183 4.46 5.62 10.17
CA ALA A 183 4.53 6.41 11.41
C ALA A 183 5.29 5.69 12.53
N ALA A 184 5.10 4.39 12.69
CA ALA A 184 5.80 3.61 13.69
C ALA A 184 7.30 3.46 13.35
N TRP A 185 7.66 3.22 12.08
CA TRP A 185 9.05 3.20 11.64
C TRP A 185 9.73 4.57 11.82
N MET A 186 9.04 5.67 11.50
CA MET A 186 9.53 7.03 11.75
C MET A 186 9.78 7.26 13.24
N THR A 187 8.86 6.84 14.10
CA THR A 187 9.01 6.96 15.55
C THR A 187 10.22 6.18 16.07
N LEU A 188 10.40 4.93 15.62
CA LEU A 188 11.55 4.10 15.95
C LEU A 188 12.87 4.69 15.43
N ASN A 189 12.82 5.42 14.32
CA ASN A 189 13.95 6.13 13.74
C ASN A 189 14.14 7.54 14.32
N LYS A 190 13.42 7.90 15.39
CA LYS A 190 13.46 9.21 16.06
C LYS A 190 13.09 10.38 15.14
N GLN A 191 12.29 10.14 14.13
CA GLN A 191 11.71 11.14 13.25
C GLN A 191 10.30 11.51 13.73
N ASN A 192 9.86 12.74 13.40
CA ASN A 192 8.48 13.13 13.66
C ASN A 192 7.52 12.48 12.65
N PRO A 193 6.58 11.62 13.09
CA PRO A 193 5.64 10.99 12.18
C PRO A 193 4.47 11.90 11.74
N THR A 194 4.39 13.13 12.26
CA THR A 194 3.27 14.06 12.04
C THR A 194 3.70 15.32 11.28
N LEU A 195 4.51 15.16 10.23
CA LEU A 195 5.10 16.28 9.50
C LEU A 195 4.11 17.07 8.64
N GLY A 196 2.98 16.49 8.29
CA GLY A 196 1.98 17.11 7.42
C GLY A 196 0.56 16.82 7.88
N ALA A 197 -0.37 17.71 7.49
CA ALA A 197 -1.81 17.49 7.72
C ALA A 197 -2.43 16.58 6.64
N PHE A 198 -1.75 16.41 5.51
CA PHE A 198 -2.21 15.60 4.38
C PHE A 198 -1.02 14.91 3.72
N ASP A 199 -1.23 13.63 3.36
CA ASP A 199 -0.33 12.90 2.48
C ASP A 199 -0.64 13.20 1.01
N THR A 200 0.35 12.99 0.15
CA THR A 200 0.25 13.28 -1.30
C THR A 200 0.23 11.96 -2.09
N GLY A 201 -0.71 11.82 -3.03
CA GLY A 201 -0.71 10.69 -3.94
C GLY A 201 0.31 10.85 -5.06
N LEU A 202 1.01 9.77 -5.39
CA LEU A 202 1.91 9.69 -6.56
C LEU A 202 1.20 8.98 -7.72
N SER A 203 1.54 9.36 -8.95
CA SER A 203 1.06 8.62 -10.11
C SER A 203 1.60 7.18 -10.12
N MET A 204 0.82 6.25 -10.67
CA MET A 204 1.26 4.84 -10.81
C MET A 204 2.61 4.75 -11.55
N ALA A 205 2.84 5.58 -12.56
CA ALA A 205 4.08 5.61 -13.31
C ALA A 205 5.28 6.04 -12.44
N ALA A 206 5.10 7.05 -11.59
CA ALA A 206 6.14 7.51 -10.67
C ALA A 206 6.50 6.43 -9.65
N VAL A 207 5.49 5.79 -9.05
CA VAL A 207 5.71 4.68 -8.10
C VAL A 207 6.41 3.49 -8.77
N VAL A 208 5.96 3.08 -9.96
CA VAL A 208 6.61 1.99 -10.71
C VAL A 208 8.07 2.31 -11.00
N THR A 209 8.37 3.54 -11.40
CA THR A 209 9.74 3.98 -11.62
C THR A 209 10.58 3.86 -10.35
N ALA A 210 10.05 4.30 -9.21
CA ALA A 210 10.74 4.26 -7.93
C ALA A 210 11.04 2.83 -7.44
N VAL A 211 10.10 1.89 -7.63
CA VAL A 211 10.27 0.50 -7.14
C VAL A 211 10.94 -0.43 -8.15
N THR A 212 11.03 -0.08 -9.44
CA THR A 212 11.65 -0.90 -10.48
C THR A 212 13.06 -1.41 -10.12
N PRO A 213 13.96 -0.62 -9.49
CA PRO A 213 15.28 -1.09 -9.10
C PRO A 213 15.27 -2.26 -8.09
N LEU A 214 14.15 -2.50 -7.42
CA LEU A 214 13.98 -3.57 -6.43
C LEU A 214 13.59 -4.91 -7.05
N PHE A 215 13.21 -4.94 -8.33
CA PHE A 215 12.92 -6.19 -9.03
C PHE A 215 14.23 -6.85 -9.48
N ALA A 216 14.37 -8.16 -9.20
CA ALA A 216 15.49 -8.94 -9.68
C ALA A 216 15.31 -9.24 -11.19
N LYS A 217 16.41 -9.22 -11.92
CA LYS A 217 16.45 -9.62 -13.33
C LYS A 217 16.38 -11.12 -13.45
#